data_240748078d2df056e82a004c45d413a0
#
_entry.id   240748078d2df056e82a004c45d413a0
#
_cell.length_a   1.000
_cell.length_b   1.000
_cell.length_c   1.000
_cell.angle_alpha   90.00
_cell.angle_beta   90.00
_cell.angle_gamma   90.00
#
_symmetry.space_group_name_H-M   'P 1'
#
loop_
_entity.id
_entity.type
_entity.pdbx_description
1 polymer ?
#
loop_
_entity_poly.entity_id
_entity_poly.type
_entity_poly.pdbx_seq_one_letter_code
_entity_poly.pdbx_strand_id
1 'polypeptide(L)'
;MGADNKYSKSAALSMVVANMIGVGVFSAIGFQVIPIEKGGIPDNFAILLVWLIGGLISLCGAFVYAEIATTLKQNGGEYTFLSKLYHPSLGFASGWISLIVGFSGAIASTGLAIGKYSGPALGFDPSSHIYFFGMPLTYQKIVGCVVILIISIFHLRSVKISGLLQTILTGFKV
;
A
#
# COMPACT_ATOMS: atom_id res chain seq x y z
N MET A 1 -12.77 -24.94 14.10
CA MET A 1 -12.09 -23.62 14.06
C MET A 1 -13.17 -22.58 14.24
N GLY A 2 -13.20 -21.94 15.43
CA GLY A 2 -14.37 -21.22 15.92
C GLY A 2 -14.60 -19.88 15.23
N ALA A 3 -15.86 -19.42 15.32
CA ALA A 3 -16.39 -18.16 14.81
C ALA A 3 -15.69 -16.87 15.32
N ASP A 4 -14.68 -17.01 16.16
CA ASP A 4 -13.99 -15.94 16.90
C ASP A 4 -12.84 -15.27 16.14
N ASN A 5 -12.51 -15.73 14.92
CA ASN A 5 -11.35 -15.25 14.17
C ASN A 5 -11.72 -14.38 12.94
N LYS A 6 -12.90 -13.74 12.95
CA LYS A 6 -13.33 -12.82 11.88
C LYS A 6 -13.02 -11.39 12.28
N TYR A 7 -12.54 -10.61 11.33
CA TYR A 7 -12.45 -9.15 11.49
C TYR A 7 -13.82 -8.54 11.73
N SER A 8 -13.88 -7.53 12.61
CA SER A 8 -15.10 -6.72 12.76
C SER A 8 -15.37 -5.92 11.47
N LYS A 9 -16.62 -5.51 11.27
CA LYS A 9 -16.99 -4.67 10.11
C LYS A 9 -16.19 -3.36 10.08
N SER A 10 -15.93 -2.76 11.24
CA SER A 10 -15.11 -1.55 11.37
C SER A 10 -13.66 -1.81 10.98
N ALA A 11 -13.07 -2.93 11.39
CA ALA A 11 -11.71 -3.29 11.00
C ALA A 11 -11.59 -3.54 9.47
N ALA A 12 -12.58 -4.20 8.88
CA ALA A 12 -12.62 -4.41 7.43
C ALA A 12 -12.72 -3.07 6.67
N LEU A 13 -13.61 -2.17 7.11
CA LEU A 13 -13.73 -0.83 6.53
C LEU A 13 -12.42 -0.04 6.68
N SER A 14 -11.81 -0.07 7.86
CA SER A 14 -10.53 0.60 8.12
C SER A 14 -9.41 0.07 7.23
N MET A 15 -9.39 -1.23 6.92
CA MET A 15 -8.42 -1.81 5.98
C MET A 15 -8.61 -1.26 4.56
N VAL A 16 -9.85 -1.12 4.10
CA VAL A 16 -10.14 -0.53 2.77
C VAL A 16 -9.69 0.92 2.72
N VAL A 17 -10.09 1.74 3.71
CA VAL A 17 -9.70 3.16 3.79
C VAL A 17 -8.19 3.32 3.90
N ALA A 18 -7.52 2.48 4.69
CA ALA A 18 -6.07 2.53 4.84
C ALA A 18 -5.31 2.21 3.54
N ASN A 19 -5.84 1.33 2.70
CA ASN A 19 -5.28 1.03 1.39
C ASN A 19 -5.48 2.19 0.40
N MET A 20 -6.57 2.94 0.53
CA MET A 20 -6.83 4.12 -0.31
C MET A 20 -5.93 5.30 0.08
N ILE A 21 -5.78 5.56 1.39
CA ILE A 21 -4.96 6.66 1.92
C ILE A 21 -3.60 6.09 2.37
N GLY A 22 -2.74 5.83 1.42
CA GLY A 22 -1.41 5.30 1.62
C GLY A 22 -0.30 6.32 1.31
N VAL A 23 0.95 5.88 1.44
CA VAL A 23 2.14 6.66 1.10
C VAL A 23 2.13 7.14 -0.35
N GLY A 24 1.46 6.41 -1.25
CA GLY A 24 1.33 6.77 -2.66
C GLY A 24 0.66 8.12 -2.88
N VAL A 25 -0.42 8.44 -2.15
CA VAL A 25 -1.10 9.74 -2.25
C VAL A 25 -0.16 10.88 -1.86
N PHE A 26 0.53 10.74 -0.72
CA PHE A 26 1.42 11.80 -0.21
C PHE A 26 2.66 11.96 -1.09
N SER A 27 3.27 10.89 -1.56
CA SER A 27 4.43 10.96 -2.45
C SER A 27 4.07 11.44 -3.85
N ALA A 28 2.91 11.05 -4.41
CA ALA A 28 2.47 11.49 -5.72
C ALA A 28 2.33 13.01 -5.79
N ILE A 29 1.70 13.63 -4.78
CA ILE A 29 1.59 15.09 -4.69
C ILE A 29 2.97 15.74 -4.67
N GLY A 30 3.91 15.19 -3.89
CA GLY A 30 5.28 15.68 -3.82
C GLY A 30 5.98 15.72 -5.18
N PHE A 31 5.80 14.68 -6.01
CA PHE A 31 6.36 14.63 -7.37
C PHE A 31 5.65 15.57 -8.35
N GLN A 32 4.37 15.82 -8.17
CA GLN A 32 3.60 16.70 -9.04
C GLN A 32 3.92 18.19 -8.84
N VAL A 33 4.29 18.58 -7.64
CA VAL A 33 4.57 19.99 -7.26
C VAL A 33 6.02 20.41 -7.56
N ILE A 34 6.92 19.47 -7.93
CA ILE A 34 8.30 19.84 -8.30
C ILE A 34 8.34 20.65 -9.62
N PRO A 35 9.39 21.46 -9.86
CA PRO A 35 9.51 22.21 -11.11
C PRO A 35 9.41 21.35 -12.36
N ILE A 36 8.83 21.91 -13.43
CA ILE A 36 8.60 21.22 -14.73
C ILE A 36 9.89 20.62 -15.28
N GLU A 37 11.01 21.32 -15.16
CA GLU A 37 12.35 20.87 -15.56
C GLU A 37 12.76 19.54 -14.94
N LYS A 38 12.14 19.18 -13.80
CA LYS A 38 12.33 17.93 -13.07
C LYS A 38 11.17 16.93 -13.24
N GLY A 39 10.24 17.21 -14.18
CA GLY A 39 9.11 16.35 -14.49
C GLY A 39 7.83 16.62 -13.69
N GLY A 40 7.72 17.77 -13.03
CA GLY A 40 6.49 18.19 -12.34
C GLY A 40 5.40 18.70 -13.28
N ILE A 41 4.21 18.95 -12.75
CA ILE A 41 3.07 19.50 -13.49
C ILE A 41 3.08 21.01 -13.41
N PRO A 42 2.89 21.74 -14.55
CA PRO A 42 3.11 23.17 -14.64
C PRO A 42 2.11 24.03 -13.85
N ASP A 43 0.94 23.50 -13.52
CA ASP A 43 -0.14 24.29 -12.94
C ASP A 43 -0.89 23.51 -11.86
N ASN A 44 -1.20 24.18 -10.76
CA ASN A 44 -2.00 23.62 -9.68
C ASN A 44 -3.39 23.18 -10.15
N PHE A 45 -3.97 23.86 -11.12
CA PHE A 45 -5.24 23.47 -11.73
C PHE A 45 -5.13 22.15 -12.50
N ALA A 46 -4.04 21.96 -13.22
CA ALA A 46 -3.78 20.69 -13.92
C ALA A 46 -3.62 19.53 -12.94
N ILE A 47 -2.98 19.74 -11.79
CA ILE A 47 -2.88 18.73 -10.72
C ILE A 47 -4.27 18.34 -10.23
N LEU A 48 -5.14 19.32 -9.96
CA LEU A 48 -6.52 19.04 -9.52
C LEU A 48 -7.33 18.26 -10.58
N LEU A 49 -7.17 18.62 -11.86
CA LEU A 49 -7.83 17.88 -12.94
C LEU A 49 -7.37 16.43 -13.05
N VAL A 50 -6.07 16.17 -12.94
CA VAL A 50 -5.52 14.80 -12.94
C VAL A 50 -6.11 13.99 -11.79
N TRP A 51 -6.19 14.57 -10.59
CA TRP A 51 -6.79 13.90 -9.43
C TRP A 51 -8.29 13.66 -9.60
N LEU A 52 -9.02 14.60 -10.16
CA LEU A 52 -10.46 14.46 -10.41
C LEU A 52 -10.74 13.38 -11.46
N ILE A 53 -10.02 13.40 -12.58
CA ILE A 53 -10.16 12.40 -13.64
C ILE A 53 -9.75 11.01 -13.11
N GLY A 54 -8.62 10.92 -12.42
CA GLY A 54 -8.16 9.67 -11.80
C GLY A 54 -9.17 9.14 -10.79
N GLY A 55 -9.78 10.01 -9.99
CA GLY A 55 -10.85 9.65 -9.06
C GLY A 55 -12.08 9.10 -9.74
N LEU A 56 -12.54 9.72 -10.84
CA LEU A 56 -13.66 9.23 -11.63
C LEU A 56 -13.39 7.85 -12.26
N ILE A 57 -12.21 7.66 -12.84
CA ILE A 57 -11.79 6.36 -13.39
C ILE A 57 -11.76 5.29 -12.30
N SER A 58 -11.19 5.61 -11.13
CA SER A 58 -11.14 4.70 -9.99
C SER A 58 -12.52 4.34 -9.47
N LEU A 59 -13.45 5.29 -9.45
CA LEU A 59 -14.84 5.06 -9.07
C LEU A 59 -15.54 4.11 -10.03
N CYS A 60 -15.38 4.30 -11.34
CA CYS A 60 -15.90 3.37 -12.35
C CYS A 60 -15.34 1.95 -12.15
N GLY A 61 -14.04 1.83 -11.91
CA GLY A 61 -13.41 0.55 -11.58
C GLY A 61 -14.00 -0.09 -10.32
N ALA A 62 -14.23 0.69 -9.27
CA ALA A 62 -14.83 0.20 -8.03
C ALA A 62 -16.24 -0.37 -8.24
N PHE A 63 -17.08 0.26 -9.06
CA PHE A 63 -18.40 -0.25 -9.40
C PHE A 63 -18.33 -1.58 -10.17
N VAL A 64 -17.44 -1.69 -11.15
CA VAL A 64 -17.23 -2.94 -11.89
C VAL A 64 -16.79 -4.07 -10.96
N TYR A 65 -15.81 -3.82 -10.09
CA TYR A 65 -15.35 -4.82 -9.12
C TYR A 65 -16.44 -5.21 -8.11
N ALA A 66 -17.26 -4.26 -7.67
CA ALA A 66 -18.38 -4.53 -6.76
C ALA A 66 -19.44 -5.45 -7.42
N GLU A 67 -19.77 -5.21 -8.68
CA GLU A 67 -20.69 -6.03 -9.45
C GLU A 67 -20.15 -7.45 -9.64
N ILE A 68 -18.90 -7.58 -10.07
CA ILE A 68 -18.23 -8.88 -10.24
C ILE A 68 -18.20 -9.66 -8.91
N ALA A 69 -17.84 -9.00 -7.81
CA ALA A 69 -17.74 -9.63 -6.50
C ALA A 69 -19.08 -10.13 -5.98
N THR A 70 -20.17 -9.40 -6.24
CA THR A 70 -21.53 -9.81 -5.85
C THR A 70 -22.07 -10.93 -6.72
N THR A 71 -21.68 -10.98 -7.99
CA THR A 71 -22.12 -11.99 -8.96
C THR A 71 -21.39 -13.31 -8.78
N LEU A 72 -20.07 -13.29 -8.70
CA LEU A 72 -19.26 -14.51 -8.60
C LEU A 72 -19.28 -15.13 -7.20
N LYS A 73 -19.49 -14.34 -6.14
CA LYS A 73 -19.55 -14.79 -4.72
C LYS A 73 -18.42 -15.74 -4.32
N GLN A 74 -17.22 -15.53 -4.85
CA GLN A 74 -16.05 -16.39 -4.61
C GLN A 74 -14.92 -15.58 -3.98
N ASN A 75 -14.17 -16.24 -3.10
CA ASN A 75 -12.96 -15.66 -2.53
C ASN A 75 -11.80 -15.75 -3.52
N GLY A 76 -10.87 -14.79 -3.46
CA GLY A 76 -9.66 -14.79 -4.30
C GLY A 76 -9.46 -13.50 -5.10
N GLY A 77 -10.42 -12.55 -5.02
CA GLY A 77 -10.30 -11.21 -5.63
C GLY A 77 -9.96 -11.25 -7.11
N GLU A 78 -9.05 -10.39 -7.52
CA GLU A 78 -8.65 -10.22 -8.92
C GLU A 78 -8.18 -11.51 -9.60
N TYR A 79 -7.43 -12.35 -8.88
CA TYR A 79 -7.01 -13.67 -9.38
C TYR A 79 -8.20 -14.50 -9.85
N THR A 80 -9.23 -14.61 -9.01
CA THR A 80 -10.43 -15.42 -9.32
C THR A 80 -11.25 -14.79 -10.43
N PHE A 81 -11.37 -13.48 -10.43
CA PHE A 81 -12.14 -12.75 -11.45
C PHE A 81 -11.52 -12.93 -12.84
N LEU A 82 -10.22 -12.70 -12.98
CA LEU A 82 -9.53 -12.87 -14.25
C LEU A 82 -9.48 -14.33 -14.72
N SER A 83 -9.29 -15.28 -13.80
CA SER A 83 -9.28 -16.70 -14.12
C SER A 83 -10.62 -17.19 -14.67
N LYS A 84 -11.74 -16.67 -14.16
CA LYS A 84 -13.07 -17.13 -14.50
C LYS A 84 -13.71 -16.37 -15.66
N LEU A 85 -13.49 -15.05 -15.72
CA LEU A 85 -14.09 -14.21 -16.75
C LEU A 85 -13.31 -14.24 -18.07
N TYR A 86 -12.00 -14.48 -18.00
CA TYR A 86 -11.12 -14.48 -19.16
C TYR A 86 -10.45 -15.84 -19.35
N HIS A 87 -9.31 -16.05 -18.66
CA HIS A 87 -8.54 -17.28 -18.81
C HIS A 87 -7.70 -17.55 -17.53
N PRO A 88 -7.53 -18.82 -17.10
CA PRO A 88 -6.73 -19.16 -15.93
C PRO A 88 -5.30 -18.62 -15.94
N SER A 89 -4.66 -18.54 -17.13
CA SER A 89 -3.32 -17.97 -17.27
C SER A 89 -3.25 -16.50 -16.90
N LEU A 90 -4.30 -15.71 -17.20
CA LEU A 90 -4.36 -14.29 -16.84
C LEU A 90 -4.51 -14.11 -15.34
N GLY A 91 -5.35 -14.93 -14.70
CA GLY A 91 -5.44 -14.93 -13.25
C GLY A 91 -4.12 -15.31 -12.57
N PHE A 92 -3.42 -16.33 -13.08
CA PHE A 92 -2.10 -16.72 -12.59
C PHE A 92 -1.07 -15.59 -12.74
N ALA A 93 -1.00 -14.96 -13.91
CA ALA A 93 -0.10 -13.84 -14.16
C ALA A 93 -0.42 -12.65 -13.22
N SER A 94 -1.70 -12.29 -13.05
CA SER A 94 -2.14 -11.25 -12.11
C SER A 94 -1.74 -11.57 -10.67
N GLY A 95 -1.93 -12.81 -10.23
CA GLY A 95 -1.52 -13.26 -8.90
C GLY A 95 -0.01 -13.09 -8.66
N TRP A 96 0.83 -13.44 -9.62
CA TRP A 96 2.28 -13.25 -9.56
C TRP A 96 2.68 -11.77 -9.54
N ILE A 97 2.09 -10.95 -10.41
CA ILE A 97 2.35 -9.50 -10.45
C ILE A 97 1.94 -8.87 -9.12
N SER A 98 0.78 -9.22 -8.59
CA SER A 98 0.31 -8.71 -7.30
C SER A 98 1.23 -9.10 -6.15
N LEU A 99 1.72 -10.36 -6.13
CA LEU A 99 2.61 -10.84 -5.09
C LEU A 99 3.98 -10.14 -5.13
N ILE A 100 4.63 -10.10 -6.30
CA ILE A 100 6.01 -9.63 -6.43
C ILE A 100 6.08 -8.11 -6.49
N VAL A 101 5.18 -7.46 -7.22
CA VAL A 101 5.23 -6.02 -7.48
C VAL A 101 4.20 -5.27 -6.64
N GLY A 102 2.93 -5.66 -6.71
CA GLY A 102 1.84 -4.91 -6.09
C GLY A 102 1.97 -4.80 -4.57
N PHE A 103 1.99 -5.92 -3.87
CA PHE A 103 2.05 -5.93 -2.41
C PHE A 103 3.47 -5.72 -1.88
N SER A 104 4.45 -6.47 -2.41
CA SER A 104 5.83 -6.39 -1.91
C SER A 104 6.46 -5.02 -2.19
N GLY A 105 6.21 -4.46 -3.37
CA GLY A 105 6.68 -3.12 -3.73
C GLY A 105 6.09 -2.02 -2.86
N ALA A 106 4.78 -2.09 -2.59
CA ALA A 106 4.10 -1.13 -1.70
C ALA A 106 4.62 -1.21 -0.25
N ILE A 107 4.84 -2.41 0.28
CA ILE A 107 5.40 -2.61 1.62
C ILE A 107 6.83 -2.07 1.67
N ALA A 108 7.67 -2.40 0.68
CA ALA A 108 9.05 -1.93 0.63
C ALA A 108 9.14 -0.40 0.53
N SER A 109 8.33 0.23 -0.32
CA SER A 109 8.31 1.69 -0.46
C SER A 109 7.88 2.39 0.82
N THR A 110 6.90 1.84 1.54
CA THR A 110 6.47 2.35 2.85
C THR A 110 7.58 2.23 3.90
N GLY A 111 8.26 1.08 3.93
CA GLY A 111 9.41 0.87 4.81
C GLY A 111 10.55 1.87 4.55
N LEU A 112 10.87 2.11 3.27
CA LEU A 112 11.87 3.12 2.88
C LEU A 112 11.45 4.55 3.29
N ALA A 113 10.16 4.89 3.13
CA ALA A 113 9.64 6.18 3.55
C ALA A 113 9.79 6.37 5.07
N ILE A 114 9.42 5.36 5.87
CA ILE A 114 9.62 5.42 7.34
C ILE A 114 11.09 5.63 7.67
N GLY A 115 12.01 4.88 7.05
CA GLY A 115 13.44 5.03 7.28
C GLY A 115 13.95 6.44 6.89
N LYS A 116 13.45 7.00 5.79
CA LYS A 116 13.79 8.35 5.35
C LYS A 116 13.32 9.44 6.33
N TYR A 117 12.07 9.36 6.78
CA TYR A 117 11.50 10.39 7.64
C TYR A 117 11.89 10.25 9.11
N SER A 118 12.24 9.05 9.58
CA SER A 118 12.72 8.83 10.96
C SER A 118 14.17 9.30 11.18
N GLY A 119 14.99 9.34 10.14
CA GLY A 119 16.39 9.71 10.24
C GLY A 119 16.63 11.05 10.94
N PRO A 120 16.07 12.17 10.45
CA PRO A 120 16.24 13.48 11.07
C PRO A 120 15.73 13.55 12.52
N ALA A 121 14.62 12.85 12.83
CA ALA A 121 14.05 12.80 14.18
C ALA A 121 14.94 12.04 15.17
N LEU A 122 15.73 11.07 14.70
CA LEU A 122 16.64 10.25 15.48
C LEU A 122 18.10 10.75 15.44
N GLY A 123 18.35 11.88 14.74
CA GLY A 123 19.68 12.47 14.61
C GLY A 123 20.61 11.72 13.65
N PHE A 124 20.06 10.90 12.73
CA PHE A 124 20.83 10.19 11.71
C PHE A 124 20.57 10.76 10.32
N ASP A 125 21.61 10.78 9.49
CA ASP A 125 21.44 11.05 8.06
C ASP A 125 20.84 9.82 7.36
N PRO A 126 19.63 9.93 6.77
CA PRO A 126 18.99 8.81 6.05
C PRO A 126 19.81 8.25 4.91
N SER A 127 20.72 9.05 4.33
CA SER A 127 21.60 8.67 3.23
C SER A 127 22.91 8.03 3.70
N SER A 128 23.19 8.01 5.01
CA SER A 128 24.40 7.39 5.55
C SER A 128 24.44 5.90 5.22
N HIS A 129 25.64 5.42 4.88
CA HIS A 129 25.88 4.04 4.47
C HIS A 129 26.60 3.27 5.58
N ILE A 130 26.10 2.09 5.88
CA ILE A 130 26.79 1.09 6.70
C ILE A 130 27.21 -0.04 5.75
N TYR A 131 28.47 -0.41 5.78
CA TYR A 131 28.96 -1.52 4.96
C TYR A 131 28.71 -2.85 5.66
N PHE A 132 27.88 -3.68 5.04
CA PHE A 132 27.60 -5.04 5.52
C PHE A 132 27.98 -6.04 4.41
N PHE A 133 28.90 -6.94 4.68
CA PHE A 133 29.48 -7.86 3.67
C PHE A 133 29.96 -7.16 2.38
N GLY A 134 30.53 -5.95 2.50
CA GLY A 134 31.02 -5.18 1.33
C GLY A 134 29.92 -4.47 0.52
N MET A 135 28.65 -4.63 0.86
CA MET A 135 27.54 -3.93 0.23
C MET A 135 27.14 -2.68 1.04
N PRO A 136 27.01 -1.51 0.40
CA PRO A 136 26.55 -0.30 1.08
C PRO A 136 25.05 -0.41 1.39
N LEU A 137 24.70 -0.58 2.65
CA LEU A 137 23.34 -0.54 3.15
C LEU A 137 23.04 0.85 3.70
N THR A 138 22.05 1.51 3.11
CA THR A 138 21.61 2.82 3.58
C THR A 138 20.79 2.68 4.87
N TYR A 139 20.97 3.60 5.81
CA TYR A 139 20.21 3.64 7.07
C TYR A 139 18.69 3.47 6.86
N GLN A 140 18.12 4.17 5.89
CA GLN A 140 16.69 4.05 5.57
C GLN A 140 16.25 2.61 5.22
N LYS A 141 17.12 1.82 4.56
CA LYS A 141 16.81 0.41 4.23
C LYS A 141 16.79 -0.46 5.48
N ILE A 142 17.75 -0.25 6.37
CA ILE A 142 17.86 -1.02 7.62
C ILE A 142 16.64 -0.75 8.50
N VAL A 143 16.30 0.52 8.74
CA VAL A 143 15.14 0.90 9.53
C VAL A 143 13.85 0.38 8.90
N GLY A 144 13.70 0.52 7.58
CA GLY A 144 12.54 -0.01 6.86
C GLY A 144 12.37 -1.52 7.05
N CYS A 145 13.44 -2.30 6.90
CA CYS A 145 13.40 -3.74 7.13
C CYS A 145 13.03 -4.10 8.57
N VAL A 146 13.62 -3.42 9.55
CA VAL A 146 13.32 -3.65 10.97
C VAL A 146 11.86 -3.38 11.28
N VAL A 147 11.31 -2.26 10.80
CA VAL A 147 9.90 -1.91 11.02
C VAL A 147 8.96 -2.94 10.35
N ILE A 148 9.26 -3.35 9.13
CA ILE A 148 8.47 -4.38 8.42
C ILE A 148 8.49 -5.68 9.22
N LEU A 149 9.64 -6.12 9.73
CA LEU A 149 9.76 -7.33 10.54
C LEU A 149 8.94 -7.22 11.84
N ILE A 150 9.04 -6.11 12.55
CA ILE A 150 8.28 -5.88 13.80
C ILE A 150 6.77 -5.97 13.52
N ILE A 151 6.29 -5.24 12.52
CA ILE A 151 4.86 -5.24 12.16
C ILE A 151 4.41 -6.64 11.73
N SER A 152 5.23 -7.36 10.96
CA SER A 152 4.93 -8.73 10.53
C SER A 152 4.79 -9.69 11.71
N ILE A 153 5.68 -9.60 12.71
CA ILE A 153 5.60 -10.40 13.94
C ILE A 153 4.31 -10.11 14.71
N PHE A 154 3.92 -8.83 14.81
CA PHE A 154 2.64 -8.46 15.45
C PHE A 154 1.43 -9.06 14.72
N HIS A 155 1.44 -9.03 13.40
CA HIS A 155 0.35 -9.59 12.58
C HIS A 155 0.25 -11.11 12.69
N LEU A 156 1.36 -11.81 12.85
CA LEU A 156 1.37 -13.27 13.02
C LEU A 156 0.78 -13.71 14.36
N ARG A 157 0.78 -12.87 15.38
CA ARG A 157 0.34 -13.27 16.74
C ARG A 157 -1.17 -13.29 16.92
N SER A 158 -1.92 -12.33 16.36
CA SER A 158 -3.37 -12.28 16.55
C SER A 158 -4.08 -11.40 15.52
N VAL A 159 -5.12 -11.95 14.89
CA VAL A 159 -6.01 -11.24 13.97
C VAL A 159 -6.75 -10.10 14.68
N LYS A 160 -7.13 -10.28 15.95
CA LYS A 160 -7.84 -9.25 16.74
C LYS A 160 -6.93 -8.05 17.02
N ILE A 161 -5.69 -8.28 17.43
CA ILE A 161 -4.69 -7.22 17.70
C ILE A 161 -4.37 -6.49 16.40
N SER A 162 -4.17 -7.21 15.31
CA SER A 162 -3.92 -6.66 13.99
C SER A 162 -5.07 -5.75 13.51
N GLY A 163 -6.32 -6.20 13.68
CA GLY A 163 -7.51 -5.41 13.34
C GLY A 163 -7.66 -4.14 14.19
N LEU A 164 -7.40 -4.22 15.49
CA LEU A 164 -7.42 -3.07 16.39
C LEU A 164 -6.35 -2.04 16.01
N LEU A 165 -5.12 -2.49 15.82
CA LEU A 165 -3.99 -1.64 15.42
C LEU A 165 -4.28 -0.95 14.09
N GLN A 166 -4.83 -1.67 13.12
CA GLN A 166 -5.26 -1.11 11.84
C GLN A 166 -6.33 -0.03 12.00
N THR A 167 -7.33 -0.26 12.84
CA THR A 167 -8.40 0.72 13.08
C THR A 167 -7.87 1.99 13.74
N ILE A 168 -6.98 1.86 14.74
CA ILE A 168 -6.35 3.00 15.41
C ILE A 168 -5.48 3.80 14.41
N LEU A 169 -4.59 3.12 13.69
CA LEU A 169 -3.71 3.78 12.72
C LEU A 169 -4.50 4.46 11.60
N THR A 170 -5.61 3.87 11.15
CA THR A 170 -6.47 4.49 10.14
C THR A 170 -7.19 5.72 10.69
N GLY A 171 -7.64 5.67 11.94
CA GLY A 171 -8.25 6.82 12.61
C GLY A 171 -7.29 8.02 12.76
N PHE A 172 -5.98 7.77 12.85
CA PHE A 172 -4.98 8.83 12.82
C PHE A 172 -4.69 9.42 11.44
N LYS A 173 -5.04 8.69 10.36
CA LYS A 173 -4.83 9.15 8.97
C LYS A 173 -5.97 10.00 8.43
N VAL A 174 -7.17 9.83 8.97
CA VAL A 174 -8.42 10.47 8.55
C VAL A 174 -8.81 11.58 9.52
#